data_ad06eec7cfa2c25981fc5a788b7b0ac4
#
_entry.id   ad06eec7cfa2c25981fc5a788b7b0ac4
#
_cell.length_a   1.000
_cell.length_b   1.000
_cell.length_c   1.000
_cell.angle_alpha   90.00
_cell.angle_beta   90.00
_cell.angle_gamma   90.00
#
_symmetry.space_group_name_H-M   'P 1'
#
loop_
_entity.id
_entity.type
_entity.pdbx_description
1 polymer ?
#
loop_
_entity_poly.entity_id
_entity_poly.type
_entity_poly.pdbx_seq_one_letter_code
_entity_poly.pdbx_strand_id
1 'polypeptide(L)'
;MHDTFLSAAVWIFSLLGIATLVQVFSKKLKLPFAVLLLGVGILIPYLVPFLSLPVDSNAISFSPEIVFYVFLPSLIFESAYHLNFRHFRGLFLEVASLATFGLLVSISLIGFVLHWGFDFPLGATLLFGALISATDPVAVLAIFKEMRAPKKLSTMVDGESLLNDGTALIIFQFLLLNWMSFGMGTFQMSEVFNLLSSIVIGILVGIGFGKFFTFAIDKATNKGVQMTLSLILAHVTFIVAEGFFHASGILATMTAGIIMGSFGKRKLSTESQKSFVDIWSFLEFISNSLIFLLLGIKLGQVSLFEHWELVLFSVVLCLFIARPISVFGTFLVTNLFRKKADKSPFSYQFITVWGGIRGALAAVSLLLIPADFPYLNEFYAMATGVILVTFFLNATTVSYWLKKFKLVQLSATENIQRIEGKLMTNEKIHLFLDNLSEKKYIHDEVFMSIKDSYGVRKESLEGELNRALKNLLGNDKREIEKVLTHFALGIELKSYTRLYRLKEISESRYNILIESILRQIDRLEKNILPEEMAFNIHYAPNIPTGKLKGFWAPFKKIIREKKILERYQHYRSRRIASWQVILDFQALEVEHKIFADATIIQKILKRYTGWHNLAQKKLAHLQNQYSDNL
;
A
#
# COMPACT_ATOMS: atom_id res chain seq x y z
N MET A 1 14.95 31.14 26.62
CA MET A 1 13.77 30.69 25.83
C MET A 1 13.81 31.13 24.36
N HIS A 2 14.11 32.40 24.04
CA HIS A 2 14.18 32.88 22.65
C HIS A 2 15.31 32.19 21.86
N ASP A 3 16.50 32.08 22.46
CA ASP A 3 17.68 31.48 21.81
C ASP A 3 17.53 29.96 21.61
N THR A 4 16.88 29.26 22.53
CA THR A 4 16.61 27.82 22.40
C THR A 4 15.61 27.50 21.30
N PHE A 5 14.58 28.34 21.11
CA PHE A 5 13.62 28.17 20.03
C PHE A 5 14.23 28.45 18.65
N LEU A 6 15.03 29.53 18.54
CA LEU A 6 15.71 29.88 17.31
C LEU A 6 16.70 28.79 16.89
N SER A 7 17.49 28.27 17.83
CA SER A 7 18.43 27.19 17.58
C SER A 7 17.72 25.91 17.13
N ALA A 8 16.61 25.51 17.75
CA ALA A 8 15.82 24.37 17.34
C ALA A 8 15.25 24.54 15.92
N ALA A 9 14.73 25.72 15.59
CA ALA A 9 14.23 26.00 14.23
C ALA A 9 15.34 25.91 13.18
N VAL A 10 16.51 26.51 13.44
CA VAL A 10 17.68 26.43 12.54
C VAL A 10 18.09 24.98 12.33
N TRP A 11 18.10 24.16 13.38
CA TRP A 11 18.43 22.75 13.28
C TRP A 11 17.44 21.97 12.43
N ILE A 12 16.13 22.14 12.65
CA ILE A 12 15.09 21.43 11.88
C ILE A 12 15.26 21.72 10.38
N PHE A 13 15.37 23.01 10.01
CA PHE A 13 15.51 23.38 8.60
C PHE A 13 16.86 22.97 8.00
N SER A 14 17.95 22.98 8.78
CA SER A 14 19.26 22.49 8.34
C SER A 14 19.24 20.99 8.09
N LEU A 15 18.65 20.19 9.00
CA LEU A 15 18.51 18.75 8.84
C LEU A 15 17.62 18.40 7.65
N LEU A 16 16.51 19.13 7.42
CA LEU A 16 15.66 18.95 6.24
C LEU A 16 16.40 19.36 4.95
N GLY A 17 17.22 20.38 4.98
CA GLY A 17 18.10 20.77 3.86
C GLY A 17 19.08 19.64 3.51
N ILE A 18 19.77 19.10 4.53
CA ILE A 18 20.66 17.94 4.39
C ILE A 18 19.90 16.73 3.83
N ALA A 19 18.73 16.42 4.37
CA ALA A 19 17.91 15.31 3.91
C ALA A 19 17.51 15.45 2.44
N THR A 20 17.15 16.67 2.01
CA THR A 20 16.80 16.96 0.62
C THR A 20 18.00 16.73 -0.32
N LEU A 21 19.19 17.17 0.08
CA LEU A 21 20.42 16.91 -0.68
C LEU A 21 20.72 15.42 -0.76
N VAL A 22 20.63 14.70 0.37
CA VAL A 22 20.82 13.24 0.42
C VAL A 22 19.82 12.53 -0.50
N GLN A 23 18.56 12.97 -0.57
CA GLN A 23 17.55 12.40 -1.47
C GLN A 23 17.92 12.54 -2.96
N VAL A 24 18.51 13.66 -3.34
CA VAL A 24 19.01 13.88 -4.72
C VAL A 24 20.17 12.93 -5.04
N PHE A 25 21.10 12.76 -4.09
CA PHE A 25 22.26 11.88 -4.26
C PHE A 25 21.91 10.40 -4.17
N SER A 26 20.94 9.99 -3.35
CA SER A 26 20.53 8.59 -3.19
C SER A 26 20.11 7.95 -4.51
N LYS A 27 19.39 8.71 -5.36
CA LYS A 27 19.00 8.25 -6.71
C LYS A 27 20.19 7.98 -7.62
N LYS A 28 21.26 8.76 -7.49
CA LYS A 28 22.49 8.58 -8.29
C LYS A 28 23.33 7.41 -7.79
N LEU A 29 23.44 7.26 -6.47
CA LEU A 29 24.23 6.21 -5.83
C LEU A 29 23.54 4.84 -5.80
N LYS A 30 22.23 4.78 -6.09
CA LYS A 30 21.38 3.57 -5.98
C LYS A 30 21.44 2.92 -4.59
N LEU A 31 21.64 3.74 -3.56
CA LEU A 31 21.62 3.31 -2.16
C LEU A 31 20.29 3.69 -1.50
N PRO A 32 19.80 2.90 -0.53
CA PRO A 32 18.59 3.23 0.21
C PRO A 32 18.75 4.57 0.92
N PHE A 33 17.73 5.42 0.81
CA PHE A 33 17.73 6.77 1.36
C PHE A 33 17.99 6.82 2.87
N ALA A 34 17.33 5.92 3.63
CA ALA A 34 17.48 5.82 5.08
C ALA A 34 18.93 5.53 5.52
N VAL A 35 19.64 4.69 4.78
CA VAL A 35 21.05 4.36 5.07
C VAL A 35 21.96 5.58 4.88
N LEU A 36 21.73 6.34 3.81
CA LEU A 36 22.51 7.55 3.56
C LEU A 36 22.24 8.62 4.63
N LEU A 37 20.97 8.77 5.06
CA LEU A 37 20.61 9.68 6.14
C LEU A 37 21.30 9.29 7.45
N LEU A 38 21.25 8.01 7.80
CA LEU A 38 21.90 7.47 8.99
C LEU A 38 23.42 7.73 8.92
N GLY A 39 24.06 7.43 7.78
CA GLY A 39 25.50 7.67 7.58
C GLY A 39 25.86 9.15 7.69
N VAL A 40 25.09 10.03 7.08
CA VAL A 40 25.30 11.48 7.20
C VAL A 40 25.06 11.94 8.64
N GLY A 41 24.03 11.43 9.31
CA GLY A 41 23.76 11.70 10.71
C GLY A 41 24.94 11.33 11.62
N ILE A 42 25.58 10.17 11.42
CA ILE A 42 26.78 9.75 12.16
C ILE A 42 27.93 10.73 11.96
N LEU A 43 28.07 11.33 10.79
CA LEU A 43 29.15 12.28 10.49
C LEU A 43 28.92 13.68 11.11
N ILE A 44 27.68 14.09 11.36
CA ILE A 44 27.34 15.43 11.87
C ILE A 44 28.08 15.76 13.17
N PRO A 45 28.12 14.92 14.22
CA PRO A 45 28.83 15.23 15.46
C PRO A 45 30.32 15.50 15.27
N TYR A 46 30.95 14.90 14.27
CA TYR A 46 32.37 15.11 13.95
C TYR A 46 32.60 16.38 13.10
N LEU A 47 31.63 16.74 12.24
CA LEU A 47 31.72 17.89 11.35
C LEU A 47 31.41 19.22 12.05
N VAL A 48 30.46 19.24 12.98
CA VAL A 48 30.05 20.45 13.71
C VAL A 48 31.20 21.15 14.43
N PRO A 49 32.05 20.46 15.19
CA PRO A 49 33.22 21.07 15.81
C PRO A 49 34.23 21.61 14.80
N PHE A 50 34.42 20.89 13.69
CA PHE A 50 35.37 21.27 12.63
C PHE A 50 34.93 22.55 11.87
N LEU A 51 33.61 22.74 11.74
CA LEU A 51 33.04 23.92 11.05
C LEU A 51 32.90 25.14 11.95
N SER A 52 33.33 25.05 13.22
CA SER A 52 33.24 26.12 14.24
C SER A 52 31.85 26.75 14.33
N LEU A 53 30.80 25.95 14.06
CA LEU A 53 29.43 26.43 14.19
C LEU A 53 29.13 26.67 15.68
N PRO A 54 28.53 27.82 16.05
CA PRO A 54 28.19 28.12 17.44
C PRO A 54 26.97 27.32 17.90
N VAL A 55 27.07 26.00 17.83
CA VAL A 55 25.93 25.11 18.04
C VAL A 55 26.35 24.02 19.00
N ASP A 56 25.69 23.96 20.12
CA ASP A 56 25.85 22.89 21.09
C ASP A 56 25.31 21.57 20.49
N SER A 57 26.18 20.59 20.28
CA SER A 57 25.79 19.25 19.78
C SER A 57 24.76 18.56 20.70
N ASN A 58 24.68 18.95 21.99
CA ASN A 58 23.71 18.45 22.94
C ASN A 58 22.32 19.10 22.78
N ALA A 59 22.24 20.24 22.09
CA ALA A 59 20.96 20.91 21.78
C ALA A 59 20.19 20.24 20.61
N ILE A 60 20.79 19.27 19.92
CA ILE A 60 20.18 18.51 18.81
C ILE A 60 19.41 17.31 19.38
N SER A 61 18.55 17.52 20.33
CA SER A 61 17.63 16.48 20.77
C SER A 61 16.20 16.97 20.61
N PHE A 62 15.47 16.33 19.71
CA PHE A 62 14.00 16.44 19.82
C PHE A 62 13.60 15.73 21.10
N SER A 63 12.67 16.34 21.82
CA SER A 63 12.08 15.62 22.95
C SER A 63 11.39 14.35 22.43
N PRO A 64 11.46 13.24 23.16
CA PRO A 64 10.77 12.00 22.81
C PRO A 64 9.28 12.21 22.50
N GLU A 65 8.66 13.22 23.13
CA GLU A 65 7.25 13.59 22.93
C GLU A 65 6.98 14.09 21.50
N ILE A 66 7.89 14.84 20.88
CA ILE A 66 7.72 15.28 19.47
C ILE A 66 7.77 14.07 18.55
N VAL A 67 8.68 13.14 18.77
CA VAL A 67 8.77 11.92 17.99
C VAL A 67 7.48 11.11 18.15
N PHE A 68 6.97 11.01 19.36
CA PHE A 68 5.80 10.21 19.70
C PHE A 68 4.46 10.82 19.25
N TYR A 69 4.24 12.14 19.49
CA TYR A 69 2.95 12.76 19.19
C TYR A 69 2.85 13.41 17.82
N VAL A 70 3.97 13.66 17.12
CA VAL A 70 3.97 14.32 15.81
C VAL A 70 4.40 13.37 14.70
N PHE A 71 5.55 12.73 14.83
CA PHE A 71 6.07 11.90 13.73
C PHE A 71 5.39 10.55 13.65
N LEU A 72 5.19 9.89 14.77
CA LEU A 72 4.64 8.55 14.83
C LEU A 72 3.21 8.46 14.26
N PRO A 73 2.24 9.33 14.64
CA PRO A 73 0.90 9.31 14.05
C PRO A 73 0.92 9.51 12.54
N SER A 74 1.82 10.37 12.04
CA SER A 74 1.97 10.63 10.61
C SER A 74 2.42 9.39 9.85
N LEU A 75 3.44 8.68 10.33
CA LEU A 75 3.96 7.46 9.71
C LEU A 75 2.94 6.32 9.72
N ILE A 76 2.29 6.11 10.86
CA ILE A 76 1.29 5.04 11.02
C ILE A 76 0.07 5.30 10.13
N PHE A 77 -0.43 6.55 10.09
CA PHE A 77 -1.59 6.89 9.30
C PHE A 77 -1.31 6.76 7.81
N GLU A 78 -0.14 7.22 7.34
CA GLU A 78 0.29 7.10 5.95
C GLU A 78 0.32 5.65 5.50
N SER A 79 1.02 4.79 6.22
CA SER A 79 1.12 3.36 5.94
C SER A 79 -0.27 2.69 5.95
N ALA A 80 -1.10 2.98 6.95
CA ALA A 80 -2.46 2.45 7.06
C ALA A 80 -3.40 2.92 5.94
N TYR A 81 -3.27 4.19 5.50
CA TYR A 81 -4.06 4.76 4.40
C TYR A 81 -3.75 4.09 3.05
N HIS A 82 -2.51 3.69 2.82
CA HIS A 82 -2.08 3.04 1.58
C HIS A 82 -2.45 1.56 1.50
N LEU A 83 -2.72 0.90 2.63
CA LEU A 83 -3.05 -0.52 2.67
C LEU A 83 -4.28 -0.85 1.82
N ASN A 84 -4.13 -1.81 0.91
CA ASN A 84 -5.26 -2.31 0.13
C ASN A 84 -6.11 -3.31 0.94
N PHE A 85 -7.07 -2.77 1.71
CA PHE A 85 -7.90 -3.57 2.61
C PHE A 85 -8.64 -4.72 1.93
N ARG A 86 -8.97 -4.61 0.64
CA ARG A 86 -9.69 -5.66 -0.10
C ARG A 86 -8.85 -6.93 -0.24
N HIS A 87 -7.57 -6.79 -0.62
CA HIS A 87 -6.64 -7.91 -0.70
C HIS A 87 -6.19 -8.36 0.70
N PHE A 88 -5.96 -7.41 1.59
CA PHE A 88 -5.57 -7.65 2.98
C PHE A 88 -6.58 -8.54 3.74
N ARG A 89 -7.90 -8.30 3.59
CA ARG A 89 -8.94 -9.12 4.23
C ARG A 89 -8.81 -10.61 3.88
N GLY A 90 -8.38 -10.94 2.67
CA GLY A 90 -8.17 -12.33 2.24
C GLY A 90 -6.94 -12.99 2.86
N LEU A 91 -6.00 -12.18 3.36
CA LEU A 91 -4.73 -12.60 3.96
C LEU A 91 -4.67 -12.31 5.46
N PHE A 92 -5.78 -11.81 6.04
CA PHE A 92 -5.82 -11.31 7.41
C PHE A 92 -5.30 -12.31 8.44
N LEU A 93 -5.68 -13.58 8.32
CA LEU A 93 -5.24 -14.62 9.27
C LEU A 93 -3.72 -14.82 9.22
N GLU A 94 -3.13 -14.88 8.04
CA GLU A 94 -1.67 -15.04 7.88
C GLU A 94 -0.93 -13.83 8.43
N VAL A 95 -1.37 -12.65 8.02
CA VAL A 95 -0.77 -11.38 8.42
C VAL A 95 -0.91 -11.13 9.93
N ALA A 96 -2.11 -11.32 10.49
CA ALA A 96 -2.34 -11.18 11.92
C ALA A 96 -1.53 -12.19 12.74
N SER A 97 -1.43 -13.44 12.27
CA SER A 97 -0.60 -14.46 12.94
C SER A 97 0.89 -14.11 12.92
N LEU A 98 1.40 -13.56 11.81
CA LEU A 98 2.79 -13.08 11.72
C LEU A 98 3.04 -11.91 12.66
N ALA A 99 2.14 -10.93 12.67
CA ALA A 99 2.24 -9.72 13.47
C ALA A 99 1.96 -9.91 14.97
N THR A 100 1.39 -11.04 15.39
CA THR A 100 1.14 -11.36 16.81
C THR A 100 2.01 -12.53 17.26
N PHE A 101 1.67 -13.75 16.85
CA PHE A 101 2.40 -14.97 17.26
C PHE A 101 3.85 -14.94 16.78
N GLY A 102 4.10 -14.62 15.49
CA GLY A 102 5.46 -14.52 14.96
C GLY A 102 6.29 -13.46 15.67
N LEU A 103 5.68 -12.31 15.96
CA LEU A 103 6.32 -11.23 16.71
C LEU A 103 6.70 -11.67 18.14
N LEU A 104 5.77 -12.28 18.88
CA LEU A 104 6.04 -12.78 20.24
C LEU A 104 7.16 -13.83 20.27
N VAL A 105 7.17 -14.75 19.29
CA VAL A 105 8.27 -15.71 19.11
C VAL A 105 9.59 -14.99 18.87
N SER A 106 9.62 -13.97 18.00
CA SER A 106 10.82 -13.16 17.74
C SER A 106 11.33 -12.45 19.00
N ILE A 107 10.44 -11.76 19.70
CA ILE A 107 10.76 -11.03 20.95
C ILE A 107 11.32 -11.97 22.00
N SER A 108 10.63 -13.09 22.25
CA SER A 108 11.06 -14.08 23.24
C SER A 108 12.40 -14.69 22.87
N LEU A 109 12.60 -15.05 21.62
CA LEU A 109 13.84 -15.69 21.18
C LEU A 109 15.03 -14.72 21.29
N ILE A 110 14.88 -13.49 20.83
CA ILE A 110 15.92 -12.45 20.97
C ILE A 110 16.17 -12.18 22.48
N GLY A 111 15.10 -12.00 23.26
CA GLY A 111 15.20 -11.70 24.68
C GLY A 111 15.93 -12.79 25.47
N PHE A 112 15.52 -14.06 25.33
CA PHE A 112 16.15 -15.18 26.06
C PHE A 112 17.59 -15.43 25.62
N VAL A 113 17.88 -15.37 24.31
CA VAL A 113 19.23 -15.62 23.82
C VAL A 113 20.23 -14.54 24.26
N LEU A 114 19.82 -13.26 24.27
CA LEU A 114 20.65 -12.18 24.78
C LEU A 114 20.81 -12.25 26.30
N HIS A 115 19.75 -12.64 27.04
CA HIS A 115 19.82 -12.82 28.48
C HIS A 115 20.85 -13.89 28.87
N TRP A 116 20.77 -15.07 28.25
CA TRP A 116 21.70 -16.18 28.58
C TRP A 116 23.10 -16.02 27.98
N GLY A 117 23.22 -15.28 26.88
CA GLY A 117 24.51 -15.12 26.20
C GLY A 117 25.40 -14.02 26.75
N PHE A 118 24.81 -12.96 27.34
CA PHE A 118 25.51 -11.75 27.77
C PHE A 118 25.13 -11.26 29.15
N ASP A 119 24.43 -12.06 29.95
CA ASP A 119 23.99 -11.74 31.32
C ASP A 119 23.19 -10.43 31.47
N PHE A 120 22.58 -9.96 30.39
CA PHE A 120 21.66 -8.82 30.48
C PHE A 120 20.38 -9.20 31.21
N PRO A 121 19.76 -8.28 31.95
CA PRO A 121 18.46 -8.52 32.56
C PRO A 121 17.39 -8.90 31.55
N LEU A 122 16.58 -9.91 31.85
CA LEU A 122 15.56 -10.42 30.93
C LEU A 122 14.58 -9.32 30.45
N GLY A 123 14.17 -8.41 31.34
CA GLY A 123 13.30 -7.29 30.99
C GLY A 123 13.91 -6.36 29.93
N ALA A 124 15.22 -6.06 30.07
CA ALA A 124 15.95 -5.24 29.10
C ALA A 124 16.08 -5.97 27.74
N THR A 125 16.41 -7.25 27.75
CA THR A 125 16.57 -8.02 26.51
C THR A 125 15.24 -8.25 25.78
N LEU A 126 14.13 -8.43 26.49
CA LEU A 126 12.79 -8.46 25.90
C LEU A 126 12.40 -7.09 25.33
N LEU A 127 12.74 -6.00 26.02
CA LEU A 127 12.54 -4.64 25.51
C LEU A 127 13.31 -4.42 24.20
N PHE A 128 14.57 -4.84 24.14
CA PHE A 128 15.36 -4.81 22.91
C PHE A 128 14.72 -5.70 21.82
N GLY A 129 14.26 -6.89 22.17
CA GLY A 129 13.54 -7.78 21.27
C GLY A 129 12.31 -7.13 20.65
N ALA A 130 11.50 -6.42 21.46
CA ALA A 130 10.33 -5.70 20.98
C ALA A 130 10.72 -4.54 20.03
N LEU A 131 11.70 -3.74 20.44
CA LEU A 131 12.23 -2.63 19.64
C LEU A 131 12.69 -3.08 18.27
N ILE A 132 13.48 -4.15 18.18
CA ILE A 132 14.10 -4.58 16.93
C ILE A 132 13.20 -5.50 16.10
N SER A 133 12.07 -5.98 16.61
CA SER A 133 11.19 -6.88 15.88
C SER A 133 10.25 -6.17 14.91
N ALA A 134 10.04 -4.85 15.03
CA ALA A 134 9.33 -4.05 14.04
C ALA A 134 10.02 -4.11 12.67
N THR A 135 9.25 -4.19 11.58
CA THR A 135 9.76 -4.34 10.21
C THR A 135 9.23 -3.24 9.29
N ASP A 136 10.10 -2.69 8.44
CA ASP A 136 9.76 -1.64 7.48
C ASP A 136 9.90 -2.19 6.05
N PRO A 137 8.81 -2.35 5.31
CA PRO A 137 8.85 -2.93 3.97
C PRO A 137 9.02 -1.90 2.85
N VAL A 138 9.09 -0.60 3.14
CA VAL A 138 9.04 0.48 2.13
C VAL A 138 10.07 0.24 1.02
N ALA A 139 11.32 -0.05 1.36
CA ALA A 139 12.36 -0.35 0.37
C ALA A 139 12.06 -1.62 -0.43
N VAL A 140 11.56 -2.67 0.22
CA VAL A 140 11.21 -3.95 -0.43
C VAL A 140 9.99 -3.79 -1.33
N LEU A 141 8.95 -3.08 -0.89
CA LEU A 141 7.74 -2.82 -1.68
C LEU A 141 8.03 -1.96 -2.91
N ALA A 142 8.96 -1.00 -2.83
CA ALA A 142 9.43 -0.26 -3.99
C ALA A 142 10.04 -1.18 -5.05
N ILE A 143 10.90 -2.14 -4.64
CA ILE A 143 11.48 -3.16 -5.51
C ILE A 143 10.39 -4.10 -6.06
N PHE A 144 9.44 -4.53 -5.23
CA PHE A 144 8.30 -5.36 -5.67
C PHE A 144 7.49 -4.66 -6.76
N LYS A 145 7.25 -3.36 -6.62
CA LYS A 145 6.53 -2.55 -7.62
C LYS A 145 7.32 -2.44 -8.91
N GLU A 146 8.63 -2.15 -8.84
CA GLU A 146 9.52 -2.07 -10.00
C GLU A 146 9.58 -3.41 -10.74
N MET A 147 9.76 -4.51 -10.01
CA MET A 147 9.90 -5.85 -10.54
C MET A 147 8.56 -6.55 -10.84
N ARG A 148 7.44 -5.91 -10.54
CA ARG A 148 6.09 -6.48 -10.71
C ARG A 148 5.90 -7.80 -9.96
N ALA A 149 6.34 -7.86 -8.71
CA ALA A 149 6.11 -9.01 -7.86
C ALA A 149 4.60 -9.29 -7.68
N PRO A 150 4.21 -10.54 -7.34
CA PRO A 150 2.80 -10.90 -7.18
C PRO A 150 2.10 -10.02 -6.14
N LYS A 151 0.90 -9.52 -6.46
CA LYS A 151 0.11 -8.65 -5.56
C LYS A 151 -0.15 -9.29 -4.20
N LYS A 152 -0.38 -10.62 -4.17
CA LYS A 152 -0.57 -11.38 -2.92
C LYS A 152 0.65 -11.25 -2.01
N LEU A 153 1.86 -11.40 -2.56
CA LEU A 153 3.11 -11.26 -1.80
C LEU A 153 3.29 -9.81 -1.30
N SER A 154 3.09 -8.82 -2.17
CA SER A 154 3.20 -7.41 -1.79
C SER A 154 2.21 -7.04 -0.68
N THR A 155 0.94 -7.45 -0.79
CA THR A 155 -0.07 -7.18 0.25
C THR A 155 0.22 -7.91 1.55
N MET A 156 0.83 -9.11 1.49
CA MET A 156 1.19 -9.87 2.69
C MET A 156 2.33 -9.18 3.45
N VAL A 157 3.37 -8.73 2.74
CA VAL A 157 4.53 -8.05 3.35
C VAL A 157 4.12 -6.67 3.88
N ASP A 158 3.32 -5.91 3.11
CA ASP A 158 2.78 -4.60 3.50
C ASP A 158 1.88 -4.70 4.75
N GLY A 159 0.94 -5.63 4.72
CA GLY A 159 0.03 -5.84 5.86
C GLY A 159 0.74 -6.41 7.10
N GLU A 160 1.72 -7.30 6.93
CA GLU A 160 2.53 -7.83 8.05
C GLU A 160 3.28 -6.71 8.74
N SER A 161 3.94 -5.84 7.98
CA SER A 161 4.67 -4.73 8.54
C SER A 161 3.74 -3.77 9.29
N LEU A 162 2.64 -3.34 8.67
CA LEU A 162 1.71 -2.41 9.31
C LEU A 162 1.19 -2.94 10.65
N LEU A 163 0.74 -4.21 10.71
CA LEU A 163 0.27 -4.78 11.97
C LEU A 163 1.41 -5.05 12.96
N ASN A 164 2.57 -5.47 12.46
CA ASN A 164 3.76 -5.71 13.27
C ASN A 164 4.24 -4.42 13.95
N ASP A 165 4.25 -3.32 13.21
CA ASP A 165 4.63 -2.00 13.71
C ASP A 165 3.75 -1.57 14.89
N GLY A 166 2.41 -1.72 14.72
CA GLY A 166 1.48 -1.43 15.81
C GLY A 166 1.67 -2.34 17.01
N THR A 167 1.79 -3.64 16.81
CA THR A 167 1.91 -4.61 17.92
C THR A 167 3.28 -4.56 18.59
N ALA A 168 4.36 -4.39 17.82
CA ALA A 168 5.72 -4.28 18.38
C ALA A 168 5.87 -3.06 19.28
N LEU A 169 5.35 -1.90 18.84
CA LEU A 169 5.48 -0.66 19.59
C LEU A 169 4.62 -0.67 20.85
N ILE A 170 3.44 -1.29 20.83
CA ILE A 170 2.61 -1.48 22.03
C ILE A 170 3.31 -2.38 23.06
N ILE A 171 3.89 -3.49 22.61
CA ILE A 171 4.66 -4.39 23.48
C ILE A 171 5.90 -3.68 24.00
N PHE A 172 6.59 -2.91 23.16
CA PHE A 172 7.73 -2.10 23.56
C PHE A 172 7.36 -1.09 24.66
N GLN A 173 6.29 -0.31 24.47
CA GLN A 173 5.80 0.65 25.47
C GLN A 173 5.41 -0.05 26.78
N PHE A 174 4.69 -1.16 26.68
CA PHE A 174 4.34 -1.97 27.85
C PHE A 174 5.59 -2.43 28.62
N LEU A 175 6.60 -2.95 27.94
CA LEU A 175 7.85 -3.40 28.55
C LEU A 175 8.65 -2.23 29.14
N LEU A 176 8.69 -1.08 28.44
CA LEU A 176 9.38 0.12 28.91
C LEU A 176 8.74 0.69 30.19
N LEU A 177 7.41 0.82 30.23
CA LEU A 177 6.68 1.31 31.41
C LEU A 177 6.84 0.37 32.58
N ASN A 178 6.79 -0.95 32.38
CA ASN A 178 7.04 -1.94 33.43
C ASN A 178 8.47 -1.85 33.98
N TRP A 179 9.46 -1.67 33.08
CA TRP A 179 10.85 -1.46 33.51
C TRP A 179 10.99 -0.23 34.40
N MET A 180 10.39 0.90 34.02
CA MET A 180 10.46 2.16 34.74
C MET A 180 9.71 2.11 36.08
N SER A 181 8.60 1.36 36.18
CA SER A 181 7.74 1.35 37.37
C SER A 181 8.16 0.34 38.44
N PHE A 182 8.66 -0.83 38.05
CA PHE A 182 8.85 -1.95 38.96
C PHE A 182 10.29 -2.49 39.02
N GLY A 183 11.20 -1.96 38.20
CA GLY A 183 12.48 -2.59 38.01
C GLY A 183 12.33 -4.00 37.43
N MET A 184 13.38 -4.81 37.52
CA MET A 184 13.38 -6.14 36.93
C MET A 184 12.57 -7.16 37.74
N GLY A 185 11.45 -7.65 37.25
CA GLY A 185 11.06 -9.00 37.59
C GLY A 185 9.65 -9.35 38.02
N THR A 186 8.71 -8.45 38.12
CA THR A 186 7.34 -8.83 38.52
C THR A 186 6.30 -8.33 37.50
N PHE A 187 5.97 -9.17 36.54
CA PHE A 187 4.79 -8.94 35.68
C PHE A 187 3.52 -9.21 36.49
N GLN A 188 2.71 -8.18 36.72
CA GLN A 188 1.40 -8.35 37.33
C GLN A 188 0.37 -8.73 36.26
N MET A 189 -0.54 -9.67 36.55
CA MET A 189 -1.60 -10.06 35.62
C MET A 189 -2.53 -8.89 35.28
N SER A 190 -2.69 -7.92 36.17
CA SER A 190 -3.40 -6.65 35.96
C SER A 190 -2.83 -5.87 34.78
N GLU A 191 -1.50 -5.85 34.61
CA GLU A 191 -0.84 -5.13 33.52
C GLU A 191 -1.13 -5.77 32.14
N VAL A 192 -1.20 -7.11 32.08
CA VAL A 192 -1.60 -7.82 30.87
C VAL A 192 -3.05 -7.49 30.50
N PHE A 193 -3.93 -7.39 31.51
CA PHE A 193 -5.31 -6.98 31.26
C PHE A 193 -5.40 -5.54 30.75
N ASN A 194 -4.62 -4.61 31.32
CA ASN A 194 -4.51 -3.24 30.89
C ASN A 194 -4.00 -3.15 29.43
N LEU A 195 -3.01 -3.96 29.06
CA LEU A 195 -2.52 -4.07 27.69
C LEU A 195 -3.63 -4.50 26.73
N LEU A 196 -4.36 -5.56 27.06
CA LEU A 196 -5.45 -6.07 26.20
C LEU A 196 -6.60 -5.06 26.09
N SER A 197 -6.98 -4.41 27.20
CA SER A 197 -8.01 -3.37 27.18
C SER A 197 -7.58 -2.16 26.35
N SER A 198 -6.33 -1.74 26.44
CA SER A 198 -5.74 -0.65 25.67
C SER A 198 -5.81 -0.93 24.15
N ILE A 199 -5.55 -2.17 23.74
CA ILE A 199 -5.69 -2.63 22.34
C ILE A 199 -7.15 -2.48 21.86
N VAL A 200 -8.09 -3.03 22.62
CA VAL A 200 -9.52 -3.03 22.24
C VAL A 200 -10.09 -1.60 22.18
N ILE A 201 -9.82 -0.81 23.22
CA ILE A 201 -10.29 0.58 23.30
C ILE A 201 -9.66 1.41 22.17
N GLY A 202 -8.36 1.26 21.91
CA GLY A 202 -7.69 1.94 20.81
C GLY A 202 -8.34 1.66 19.45
N ILE A 203 -8.65 0.40 19.15
CA ILE A 203 -9.36 0.02 17.92
C ILE A 203 -10.76 0.68 17.88
N LEU A 204 -11.51 0.67 18.97
CA LEU A 204 -12.84 1.27 19.02
C LEU A 204 -12.82 2.79 18.81
N VAL A 205 -11.87 3.49 19.43
CA VAL A 205 -11.62 4.93 19.22
C VAL A 205 -11.29 5.19 17.75
N GLY A 206 -10.39 4.39 17.16
CA GLY A 206 -10.03 4.49 15.74
C GLY A 206 -11.23 4.27 14.81
N ILE A 207 -12.11 3.33 15.11
CA ILE A 207 -13.35 3.10 14.34
C ILE A 207 -14.28 4.32 14.46
N GLY A 208 -14.45 4.86 15.65
CA GLY A 208 -15.31 6.02 15.90
C GLY A 208 -14.85 7.26 15.13
N PHE A 209 -13.61 7.67 15.38
CA PHE A 209 -13.01 8.84 14.72
C PHE A 209 -12.84 8.62 13.20
N GLY A 210 -12.40 7.43 12.77
CA GLY A 210 -12.26 7.09 11.36
C GLY A 210 -13.58 7.25 10.59
N LYS A 211 -14.71 6.77 11.13
CA LYS A 211 -16.03 6.93 10.51
C LYS A 211 -16.51 8.39 10.55
N PHE A 212 -16.33 9.06 11.68
CA PHE A 212 -16.76 10.46 11.85
C PHE A 212 -16.03 11.38 10.86
N PHE A 213 -14.70 11.33 10.83
CA PHE A 213 -13.92 12.19 9.93
C PHE A 213 -14.07 11.79 8.46
N THR A 214 -14.23 10.49 8.14
CA THR A 214 -14.58 10.07 6.77
C THR A 214 -15.91 10.68 6.30
N PHE A 215 -16.90 10.78 7.19
CA PHE A 215 -18.15 11.46 6.89
C PHE A 215 -17.96 12.97 6.73
N ALA A 216 -17.17 13.63 7.59
CA ALA A 216 -16.89 15.05 7.50
C ALA A 216 -16.12 15.41 6.21
N ILE A 217 -15.13 14.61 5.84
CA ILE A 217 -14.33 14.76 4.61
C ILE A 217 -15.22 14.58 3.36
N ASP A 218 -16.18 13.65 3.37
CA ASP A 218 -17.17 13.45 2.28
C ASP A 218 -18.05 14.68 2.05
N LYS A 219 -18.33 15.45 3.10
CA LYS A 219 -19.11 16.68 3.02
C LYS A 219 -18.31 17.92 2.64
N ALA A 220 -17.02 17.89 2.88
CA ALA A 220 -16.14 19.00 2.55
C ALA A 220 -15.91 19.08 1.03
N THR A 221 -16.14 20.25 0.43
CA THR A 221 -15.95 20.51 -1.01
C THR A 221 -14.57 21.04 -1.33
N ASN A 222 -13.91 21.67 -0.36
CA ASN A 222 -12.58 22.26 -0.52
C ASN A 222 -11.50 21.25 -0.19
N LYS A 223 -10.53 21.09 -1.12
CA LYS A 223 -9.40 20.15 -0.96
C LYS A 223 -8.55 20.46 0.28
N GLY A 224 -8.24 21.74 0.50
CA GLY A 224 -7.46 22.13 1.69
C GLY A 224 -8.15 21.69 2.98
N VAL A 225 -9.48 21.88 3.09
CA VAL A 225 -10.26 21.43 4.24
C VAL A 225 -10.22 19.90 4.38
N GLN A 226 -10.33 19.15 3.27
CA GLN A 226 -10.22 17.68 3.30
C GLN A 226 -8.85 17.22 3.83
N MET A 227 -7.75 17.88 3.38
CA MET A 227 -6.39 17.56 3.84
C MET A 227 -6.21 17.88 5.33
N THR A 228 -6.65 19.07 5.76
CA THR A 228 -6.60 19.47 7.18
C THR A 228 -7.38 18.51 8.06
N LEU A 229 -8.59 18.09 7.63
CA LEU A 229 -9.40 17.10 8.36
C LEU A 229 -8.68 15.75 8.47
N SER A 230 -7.92 15.33 7.45
CA SER A 230 -7.15 14.08 7.53
C SER A 230 -5.97 14.19 8.51
N LEU A 231 -5.30 15.35 8.55
CA LEU A 231 -4.24 15.61 9.52
C LEU A 231 -4.78 15.62 10.95
N ILE A 232 -5.92 16.28 11.16
CA ILE A 232 -6.65 16.27 12.43
C ILE A 232 -7.05 14.84 12.78
N LEU A 233 -7.59 14.07 11.85
CA LEU A 233 -7.96 12.67 12.07
C LEU A 233 -6.78 11.87 12.63
N ALA A 234 -5.61 11.91 12.00
CA ALA A 234 -4.45 11.14 12.42
C ALA A 234 -4.00 11.51 13.85
N HIS A 235 -3.77 12.82 14.10
CA HIS A 235 -3.19 13.28 15.36
C HIS A 235 -4.20 13.33 16.50
N VAL A 236 -5.43 13.81 16.26
CA VAL A 236 -6.45 13.87 17.32
C VAL A 236 -6.87 12.45 17.75
N THR A 237 -6.99 11.51 16.80
CA THR A 237 -7.29 10.12 17.16
C THR A 237 -6.20 9.53 18.07
N PHE A 238 -4.92 9.81 17.77
CA PHE A 238 -3.79 9.40 18.59
C PHE A 238 -3.86 10.01 19.98
N ILE A 239 -3.95 11.35 20.06
CA ILE A 239 -3.95 12.11 21.31
C ILE A 239 -5.14 11.73 22.19
N VAL A 240 -6.32 11.56 21.60
CA VAL A 240 -7.53 11.19 22.38
C VAL A 240 -7.43 9.76 22.90
N ALA A 241 -6.89 8.82 22.12
CA ALA A 241 -6.70 7.46 22.59
C ALA A 241 -5.70 7.40 23.76
N GLU A 242 -4.52 8.02 23.60
CA GLU A 242 -3.46 8.03 24.64
C GLU A 242 -3.83 8.88 25.85
N GLY A 243 -4.26 10.12 25.62
CA GLY A 243 -4.42 11.11 26.68
C GLY A 243 -5.74 11.01 27.45
N PHE A 244 -6.84 10.60 26.82
CA PHE A 244 -8.16 10.54 27.46
C PHE A 244 -8.59 9.12 27.84
N PHE A 245 -8.31 8.16 26.96
CA PHE A 245 -8.73 6.78 27.19
C PHE A 245 -7.62 5.89 27.76
N HIS A 246 -6.40 6.40 27.88
CA HIS A 246 -5.22 5.62 28.28
C HIS A 246 -5.10 4.32 27.49
N ALA A 247 -5.39 4.44 26.19
CA ALA A 247 -5.44 3.33 25.24
C ALA A 247 -4.43 3.56 24.12
N SER A 248 -4.15 2.52 23.32
CA SER A 248 -3.15 2.62 22.25
C SER A 248 -3.55 3.61 21.15
N GLY A 249 -2.91 4.78 21.13
CA GLY A 249 -3.01 5.77 20.05
C GLY A 249 -2.53 5.23 18.70
N ILE A 250 -1.57 4.32 18.73
CA ILE A 250 -1.02 3.63 17.58
C ILE A 250 -2.10 2.85 16.85
N LEU A 251 -2.80 1.94 17.55
CA LEU A 251 -3.88 1.14 16.96
C LEU A 251 -5.09 2.01 16.61
N ALA A 252 -5.36 3.05 17.36
CA ALA A 252 -6.42 4.00 17.04
C ALA A 252 -6.15 4.70 15.71
N THR A 253 -4.96 5.26 15.54
CA THR A 253 -4.55 5.95 14.30
C THR A 253 -4.45 4.99 13.11
N MET A 254 -3.89 3.79 13.32
CA MET A 254 -3.85 2.74 12.31
C MET A 254 -5.25 2.37 11.83
N THR A 255 -6.17 2.12 12.76
CA THR A 255 -7.56 1.75 12.45
C THR A 255 -8.28 2.87 11.70
N ALA A 256 -8.09 4.13 12.12
CA ALA A 256 -8.64 5.31 11.46
C ALA A 256 -8.07 5.47 10.03
N GLY A 257 -6.76 5.25 9.85
CA GLY A 257 -6.08 5.25 8.56
C GLY A 257 -6.62 4.18 7.60
N ILE A 258 -6.80 2.94 8.07
CA ILE A 258 -7.40 1.84 7.29
C ILE A 258 -8.83 2.19 6.86
N ILE A 259 -9.64 2.77 7.74
CA ILE A 259 -11.02 3.20 7.42
C ILE A 259 -10.99 4.29 6.36
N MET A 260 -10.17 5.31 6.54
CA MET A 260 -10.04 6.41 5.57
C MET A 260 -9.52 5.91 4.22
N GLY A 261 -8.49 5.05 4.19
CA GLY A 261 -7.92 4.46 2.97
C GLY A 261 -8.89 3.52 2.24
N SER A 262 -9.76 2.82 2.99
CA SER A 262 -10.69 1.84 2.42
C SER A 262 -12.03 2.44 1.99
N PHE A 263 -12.64 3.24 2.85
CA PHE A 263 -13.98 3.80 2.64
C PHE A 263 -13.93 5.27 2.26
N GLY A 264 -13.07 6.08 2.88
CA GLY A 264 -12.94 7.50 2.63
C GLY A 264 -12.38 7.80 1.24
N LYS A 265 -11.36 7.07 0.82
CA LYS A 265 -10.73 7.22 -0.50
C LYS A 265 -11.74 7.17 -1.65
N ARG A 266 -12.77 6.33 -1.56
CA ARG A 266 -13.81 6.21 -2.60
C ARG A 266 -14.73 7.40 -2.71
N LYS A 267 -14.78 8.23 -1.68
CA LYS A 267 -15.66 9.41 -1.61
C LYS A 267 -14.94 10.67 -2.08
N LEU A 268 -13.62 10.62 -2.14
CA LEU A 268 -12.78 11.70 -2.60
C LEU A 268 -12.74 11.76 -4.13
N SER A 269 -12.64 12.97 -4.68
CA SER A 269 -12.35 13.19 -6.10
C SER A 269 -10.98 12.63 -6.46
N THR A 270 -10.76 12.27 -7.74
CA THR A 270 -9.46 11.75 -8.22
C THR A 270 -8.34 12.75 -7.93
N GLU A 271 -8.63 14.03 -8.05
CA GLU A 271 -7.67 15.10 -7.75
C GLU A 271 -7.39 15.21 -6.25
N SER A 272 -8.43 15.10 -5.40
CA SER A 272 -8.25 15.05 -3.94
C SER A 272 -7.49 13.80 -3.51
N GLN A 273 -7.75 12.64 -4.11
CA GLN A 273 -7.00 11.40 -3.83
C GLN A 273 -5.50 11.58 -4.10
N LYS A 274 -5.15 12.24 -5.22
CA LYS A 274 -3.75 12.54 -5.55
C LYS A 274 -3.14 13.48 -4.52
N SER A 275 -3.81 14.57 -4.17
CA SER A 275 -3.33 15.50 -3.16
C SER A 275 -3.16 14.86 -1.78
N PHE A 276 -4.03 13.90 -1.41
CA PHE A 276 -3.86 13.11 -0.19
C PHE A 276 -2.55 12.32 -0.21
N VAL A 277 -2.31 11.58 -1.29
CA VAL A 277 -1.06 10.82 -1.46
C VAL A 277 0.15 11.75 -1.39
N ASP A 278 0.12 12.87 -2.11
CA ASP A 278 1.23 13.82 -2.17
C ASP A 278 1.56 14.41 -0.77
N ILE A 279 0.53 14.80 0.00
CA ILE A 279 0.72 15.39 1.35
C ILE A 279 1.21 14.34 2.34
N TRP A 280 0.60 13.14 2.37
CA TRP A 280 1.01 12.11 3.32
C TRP A 280 2.39 11.56 3.02
N SER A 281 2.76 11.39 1.74
CA SER A 281 4.13 11.02 1.35
C SER A 281 5.15 12.13 1.68
N PHE A 282 4.74 13.41 1.65
CA PHE A 282 5.59 14.52 2.10
C PHE A 282 5.81 14.50 3.63
N LEU A 283 4.76 14.25 4.40
CA LEU A 283 4.88 14.13 5.87
C LEU A 283 5.70 12.90 6.27
N GLU A 284 5.53 11.78 5.58
CA GLU A 284 6.37 10.60 5.73
C GLU A 284 7.85 10.91 5.44
N PHE A 285 8.13 11.60 4.33
CA PHE A 285 9.50 12.02 3.98
C PHE A 285 10.13 12.87 5.08
N ILE A 286 9.42 13.87 5.62
CA ILE A 286 9.91 14.72 6.71
C ILE A 286 10.19 13.87 7.95
N SER A 287 9.22 13.07 8.38
CA SER A 287 9.33 12.24 9.59
C SER A 287 10.49 11.26 9.50
N ASN A 288 10.56 10.49 8.41
CA ASN A 288 11.65 9.54 8.19
C ASN A 288 13.01 10.23 8.13
N SER A 289 13.10 11.38 7.45
CA SER A 289 14.35 12.12 7.32
C SER A 289 14.89 12.57 8.67
N LEU A 290 14.03 13.16 9.50
CA LEU A 290 14.43 13.64 10.82
C LEU A 290 14.77 12.47 11.75
N ILE A 291 13.96 11.40 11.78
CA ILE A 291 14.20 10.23 12.62
C ILE A 291 15.55 9.57 12.30
N PHE A 292 15.86 9.30 11.01
CA PHE A 292 17.12 8.65 10.66
C PHE A 292 18.35 9.55 10.85
N LEU A 293 18.23 10.86 10.61
CA LEU A 293 19.31 11.80 10.92
C LEU A 293 19.55 11.90 12.42
N LEU A 294 18.50 12.02 13.24
CA LEU A 294 18.62 12.06 14.69
C LEU A 294 19.21 10.77 15.26
N LEU A 295 18.75 9.62 14.76
CA LEU A 295 19.34 8.35 15.13
C LEU A 295 20.84 8.32 14.77
N GLY A 296 21.19 8.78 13.57
CA GLY A 296 22.59 8.87 13.12
C GLY A 296 23.42 9.78 14.03
N ILE A 297 22.89 10.95 14.43
CA ILE A 297 23.58 11.88 15.35
C ILE A 297 23.83 11.22 16.71
N LYS A 298 22.83 10.55 17.25
CA LYS A 298 22.99 9.81 18.53
C LYS A 298 24.04 8.71 18.42
N LEU A 299 24.05 8.00 17.30
CA LEU A 299 25.05 6.96 17.01
C LEU A 299 26.46 7.49 16.85
N GLY A 300 26.63 8.66 16.23
CA GLY A 300 27.93 9.30 16.12
C GLY A 300 28.56 9.64 17.49
N GLN A 301 27.75 9.64 18.56
CA GLN A 301 28.19 9.84 19.94
C GLN A 301 28.53 8.53 20.68
N VAL A 302 28.14 7.36 20.12
CA VAL A 302 28.37 6.04 20.72
C VAL A 302 29.52 5.34 20.02
N SER A 303 30.44 4.76 20.78
CA SER A 303 31.55 3.97 20.24
C SER A 303 31.07 2.59 19.77
N LEU A 304 30.73 2.47 18.48
CA LEU A 304 30.30 1.20 17.87
C LEU A 304 31.36 0.10 17.97
N PHE A 305 32.64 0.49 17.97
CA PHE A 305 33.77 -0.45 18.02
C PHE A 305 33.96 -1.09 19.39
N GLU A 306 33.53 -0.44 20.46
CA GLU A 306 33.60 -1.03 21.80
C GLU A 306 32.59 -2.17 22.00
N HIS A 307 31.51 -2.20 21.22
CA HIS A 307 30.42 -3.17 21.32
C HIS A 307 30.30 -4.08 20.07
N TRP A 308 31.37 -4.23 19.28
CA TRP A 308 31.31 -4.93 17.99
C TRP A 308 30.84 -6.39 18.09
N GLU A 309 31.17 -7.09 19.19
CA GLU A 309 30.73 -8.47 19.42
C GLU A 309 29.20 -8.55 19.61
N LEU A 310 28.64 -7.63 20.42
CA LEU A 310 27.19 -7.50 20.60
C LEU A 310 26.48 -7.16 19.30
N VAL A 311 27.06 -6.25 18.51
CA VAL A 311 26.53 -5.86 17.21
C VAL A 311 26.48 -7.07 16.27
N LEU A 312 27.60 -7.77 16.11
CA LEU A 312 27.67 -8.94 15.23
C LEU A 312 26.69 -10.04 15.68
N PHE A 313 26.69 -10.33 16.98
CA PHE A 313 25.81 -11.35 17.55
C PHE A 313 24.33 -10.99 17.34
N SER A 314 23.92 -9.75 17.62
CA SER A 314 22.54 -9.30 17.45
C SER A 314 22.10 -9.33 15.98
N VAL A 315 22.98 -8.99 15.05
CA VAL A 315 22.73 -9.10 13.60
C VAL A 315 22.48 -10.56 13.21
N VAL A 316 23.36 -11.48 13.61
CA VAL A 316 23.21 -12.91 13.31
C VAL A 316 21.93 -13.46 13.95
N LEU A 317 21.67 -13.14 15.21
CA LEU A 317 20.49 -13.56 15.94
C LEU A 317 19.20 -13.06 15.27
N CYS A 318 19.11 -11.79 14.96
CA CYS A 318 17.90 -11.20 14.40
C CYS A 318 17.60 -11.66 12.96
N LEU A 319 18.64 -11.68 12.08
CA LEU A 319 18.44 -12.00 10.66
C LEU A 319 18.34 -13.50 10.39
N PHE A 320 19.24 -14.29 10.98
CA PHE A 320 19.42 -15.69 10.58
C PHE A 320 18.78 -16.69 11.55
N ILE A 321 18.36 -16.26 12.74
CA ILE A 321 17.77 -17.15 13.74
C ILE A 321 16.34 -16.72 14.06
N ALA A 322 16.14 -15.55 14.66
CA ALA A 322 14.83 -15.13 15.18
C ALA A 322 13.80 -14.92 14.07
N ARG A 323 14.16 -14.19 13.02
CA ARG A 323 13.24 -13.88 11.92
C ARG A 323 12.85 -15.15 11.12
N PRO A 324 13.76 -16.04 10.69
CA PRO A 324 13.37 -17.29 10.06
C PRO A 324 12.49 -18.17 10.95
N ILE A 325 12.86 -18.37 12.21
CA ILE A 325 12.07 -19.21 13.14
C ILE A 325 10.67 -18.64 13.31
N SER A 326 10.54 -17.34 13.53
CA SER A 326 9.23 -16.68 13.73
C SER A 326 8.35 -16.80 12.49
N VAL A 327 8.88 -16.54 11.30
CA VAL A 327 8.12 -16.54 10.04
C VAL A 327 7.78 -17.97 9.63
N PHE A 328 8.77 -18.86 9.50
CA PHE A 328 8.50 -20.26 9.10
C PHE A 328 7.64 -20.99 10.12
N GLY A 329 7.86 -20.78 11.42
CA GLY A 329 7.05 -21.32 12.50
C GLY A 329 5.59 -20.88 12.41
N THR A 330 5.36 -19.58 12.17
CA THR A 330 4.00 -19.05 11.99
C THR A 330 3.33 -19.64 10.74
N PHE A 331 4.04 -19.74 9.61
CA PHE A 331 3.48 -20.35 8.41
C PHE A 331 3.25 -21.85 8.57
N LEU A 332 4.08 -22.56 9.34
CA LEU A 332 3.83 -23.95 9.68
C LEU A 332 2.47 -24.09 10.37
N VAL A 333 2.23 -23.30 11.41
CA VAL A 333 0.97 -23.31 12.16
C VAL A 333 -0.21 -22.88 11.29
N THR A 334 -0.14 -21.77 10.58
CA THR A 334 -1.26 -21.26 9.76
C THR A 334 -1.59 -22.19 8.59
N ASN A 335 -0.59 -22.83 7.98
CA ASN A 335 -0.78 -23.79 6.90
C ASN A 335 -1.44 -25.11 7.35
N LEU A 336 -1.42 -25.44 8.66
CA LEU A 336 -2.17 -26.60 9.18
C LEU A 336 -3.69 -26.39 9.08
N PHE A 337 -4.14 -25.16 9.27
CA PHE A 337 -5.57 -24.78 9.24
C PHE A 337 -6.08 -24.42 7.85
N ARG A 338 -5.23 -24.44 6.80
CA ARG A 338 -5.59 -24.05 5.43
C ARG A 338 -5.72 -25.22 4.48
N LYS A 339 -6.63 -25.07 3.50
CA LYS A 339 -6.74 -26.02 2.37
C LYS A 339 -5.46 -25.97 1.53
N LYS A 340 -5.10 -27.10 0.92
CA LYS A 340 -3.85 -27.25 0.15
C LYS A 340 -3.65 -26.17 -0.93
N ALA A 341 -4.73 -25.73 -1.59
CA ALA A 341 -4.71 -24.68 -2.62
C ALA A 341 -4.42 -23.26 -2.08
N ASP A 342 -4.73 -23.00 -0.80
CA ASP A 342 -4.60 -21.66 -0.19
C ASP A 342 -3.30 -21.49 0.61
N LYS A 343 -2.51 -22.57 0.73
CA LYS A 343 -1.24 -22.53 1.48
C LYS A 343 -0.24 -21.57 0.83
N SER A 344 0.48 -20.82 1.66
CA SER A 344 1.53 -19.94 1.18
C SER A 344 2.77 -20.75 0.79
N PRO A 345 3.26 -20.65 -0.47
CA PRO A 345 4.41 -21.40 -0.94
C PRO A 345 5.69 -20.97 -0.22
N PHE A 346 6.68 -21.88 -0.17
CA PHE A 346 7.97 -21.61 0.45
C PHE A 346 8.65 -20.32 -0.06
N SER A 347 8.52 -20.03 -1.37
CA SER A 347 9.07 -18.81 -1.96
C SER A 347 8.50 -17.53 -1.33
N TYR A 348 7.19 -17.50 -0.99
CA TYR A 348 6.58 -16.35 -0.31
C TYR A 348 7.07 -16.25 1.13
N GLN A 349 7.14 -17.38 1.84
CA GLN A 349 7.66 -17.42 3.21
C GLN A 349 9.11 -16.91 3.26
N PHE A 350 9.97 -17.39 2.36
CA PHE A 350 11.37 -16.96 2.28
C PHE A 350 11.49 -15.46 1.98
N ILE A 351 10.71 -14.95 1.02
CA ILE A 351 10.72 -13.51 0.71
C ILE A 351 10.20 -12.68 1.89
N THR A 352 9.24 -13.18 2.67
CA THR A 352 8.79 -12.51 3.91
C THR A 352 9.89 -12.48 4.97
N VAL A 353 10.66 -13.56 5.13
CA VAL A 353 11.85 -13.55 5.99
C VAL A 353 12.84 -12.49 5.52
N TRP A 354 13.22 -12.55 4.25
CA TRP A 354 14.26 -11.69 3.66
C TRP A 354 13.83 -10.24 3.52
N GLY A 355 12.53 -9.98 3.36
CA GLY A 355 11.94 -8.65 3.27
C GLY A 355 11.77 -7.93 4.61
N GLY A 356 12.08 -8.58 5.74
CA GLY A 356 11.99 -7.98 7.07
C GLY A 356 13.14 -7.02 7.38
N ILE A 357 13.17 -5.89 6.68
CA ILE A 357 14.13 -4.79 6.95
C ILE A 357 13.70 -4.08 8.23
N ARG A 358 14.64 -3.63 9.05
CA ARG A 358 14.38 -2.84 10.26
C ARG A 358 14.46 -1.35 9.90
N GLY A 359 13.40 -0.59 10.20
CA GLY A 359 13.25 0.75 9.69
C GLY A 359 12.97 1.83 10.72
N ALA A 360 12.18 2.81 10.32
CA ALA A 360 11.91 4.02 11.10
C ALA A 360 11.31 3.73 12.49
N LEU A 361 10.43 2.73 12.63
CA LEU A 361 9.82 2.45 13.93
C LEU A 361 10.78 1.84 14.94
N ALA A 362 11.74 1.02 14.49
CA ALA A 362 12.83 0.59 15.37
C ALA A 362 13.68 1.80 15.83
N ALA A 363 13.95 2.75 14.92
CA ALA A 363 14.63 3.99 15.25
C ALA A 363 13.82 4.88 16.21
N VAL A 364 12.50 5.02 16.01
CA VAL A 364 11.59 5.73 16.92
C VAL A 364 11.61 5.09 18.31
N SER A 365 11.44 3.77 18.39
CA SER A 365 11.45 3.05 19.67
C SER A 365 12.76 3.30 20.44
N LEU A 366 13.89 3.32 19.74
CA LEU A 366 15.19 3.59 20.33
C LEU A 366 15.29 5.04 20.88
N LEU A 367 14.76 6.01 20.15
CA LEU A 367 14.71 7.42 20.57
C LEU A 367 13.75 7.67 21.74
N LEU A 368 12.78 6.78 21.97
CA LEU A 368 11.83 6.86 23.10
C LEU A 368 12.41 6.32 24.42
N ILE A 369 13.55 5.62 24.40
CA ILE A 369 14.18 5.12 25.61
C ILE A 369 14.78 6.31 26.39
N PRO A 370 14.49 6.45 27.69
CA PRO A 370 15.05 7.52 28.52
C PRO A 370 16.58 7.50 28.55
N ALA A 371 17.18 8.70 28.69
CA ALA A 371 18.62 8.86 28.64
C ALA A 371 19.37 8.20 29.86
N ASP A 372 18.66 7.95 30.95
CA ASP A 372 19.15 7.28 32.14
C ASP A 372 19.02 5.75 32.12
N PHE A 373 18.57 5.18 30.99
CA PHE A 373 18.48 3.72 30.82
C PHE A 373 19.87 3.08 30.82
N PRO A 374 20.13 2.08 31.68
CA PRO A 374 21.48 1.57 31.94
C PRO A 374 22.20 0.97 30.71
N TYR A 375 21.43 0.42 29.76
CA TYR A 375 21.97 -0.31 28.57
C TYR A 375 21.71 0.45 27.27
N LEU A 376 21.56 1.77 27.35
CA LEU A 376 21.16 2.60 26.21
C LEU A 376 22.21 2.57 25.08
N ASN A 377 23.51 2.63 25.41
CA ASN A 377 24.59 2.63 24.42
C ASN A 377 24.70 1.29 23.69
N GLU A 378 24.56 0.18 24.40
CA GLU A 378 24.52 -1.16 23.84
C GLU A 378 23.32 -1.33 22.91
N PHE A 379 22.15 -0.81 23.29
CA PHE A 379 20.95 -0.83 22.46
C PHE A 379 21.13 0.00 21.20
N TYR A 380 21.72 1.19 21.29
CA TYR A 380 22.06 2.01 20.12
C TYR A 380 23.00 1.24 19.19
N ALA A 381 24.07 0.64 19.70
CA ALA A 381 25.04 -0.11 18.91
C ALA A 381 24.38 -1.31 18.22
N MET A 382 23.71 -2.18 18.97
CA MET A 382 23.06 -3.39 18.45
C MET A 382 21.96 -3.07 17.44
N ALA A 383 21.04 -2.15 17.75
CA ALA A 383 19.93 -1.81 16.88
C ALA A 383 20.43 -1.22 15.55
N THR A 384 21.43 -0.37 15.60
CA THR A 384 22.01 0.22 14.39
C THR A 384 22.71 -0.81 13.52
N GLY A 385 23.48 -1.70 14.11
CA GLY A 385 24.10 -2.78 13.37
C GLY A 385 23.04 -3.60 12.61
N VAL A 386 21.94 -3.95 13.28
CA VAL A 386 20.84 -4.69 12.65
C VAL A 386 20.16 -3.85 11.56
N ILE A 387 19.86 -2.57 11.81
CA ILE A 387 19.25 -1.67 10.83
C ILE A 387 20.15 -1.56 9.58
N LEU A 388 21.42 -1.22 9.75
CA LEU A 388 22.36 -1.07 8.64
C LEU A 388 22.49 -2.35 7.82
N VAL A 389 22.72 -3.49 8.48
CA VAL A 389 22.90 -4.76 7.76
C VAL A 389 21.63 -5.19 7.05
N THR A 390 20.45 -5.02 7.65
CA THR A 390 19.18 -5.35 6.96
C THR A 390 18.95 -4.46 5.74
N PHE A 391 19.25 -3.18 5.79
CA PHE A 391 19.15 -2.31 4.63
C PHE A 391 20.16 -2.67 3.55
N PHE A 392 21.43 -2.90 3.91
CA PHE A 392 22.44 -3.22 2.91
C PHE A 392 22.26 -4.62 2.33
N LEU A 393 22.07 -5.64 3.17
CA LEU A 393 22.00 -7.02 2.71
C LEU A 393 20.63 -7.34 2.10
N ASN A 394 19.55 -7.08 2.83
CA ASN A 394 18.24 -7.53 2.41
C ASN A 394 17.68 -6.68 1.26
N ALA A 395 17.74 -5.34 1.33
CA ALA A 395 17.23 -4.48 0.27
C ALA A 395 17.96 -4.68 -1.06
N THR A 396 19.29 -4.84 -1.04
CA THR A 396 20.06 -5.00 -2.28
C THR A 396 19.89 -6.38 -2.92
N THR A 397 19.68 -7.42 -2.12
CA THR A 397 19.63 -8.81 -2.60
C THR A 397 18.22 -9.35 -2.82
N VAL A 398 17.16 -8.68 -2.36
CA VAL A 398 15.78 -9.14 -2.55
C VAL A 398 15.41 -9.32 -4.03
N SER A 399 15.93 -8.44 -4.91
CA SER A 399 15.74 -8.54 -6.37
C SER A 399 16.29 -9.85 -6.94
N TYR A 400 17.44 -10.30 -6.44
CA TYR A 400 18.03 -11.57 -6.83
C TYR A 400 17.14 -12.76 -6.43
N TRP A 401 16.63 -12.75 -5.20
CA TRP A 401 15.76 -13.82 -4.70
C TRP A 401 14.42 -13.88 -5.44
N LEU A 402 13.80 -12.71 -5.75
CA LEU A 402 12.58 -12.66 -6.56
C LEU A 402 12.79 -13.31 -7.94
N LYS A 403 13.92 -13.04 -8.59
CA LYS A 403 14.26 -13.66 -9.88
C LYS A 403 14.53 -15.16 -9.73
N LYS A 404 15.26 -15.57 -8.70
CA LYS A 404 15.61 -16.98 -8.44
C LYS A 404 14.36 -17.83 -8.18
N PHE A 405 13.39 -17.32 -7.44
CA PHE A 405 12.09 -17.97 -7.22
C PHE A 405 11.09 -17.79 -8.36
N LYS A 406 11.49 -17.15 -9.47
CA LYS A 406 10.63 -16.87 -10.63
C LYS A 406 9.35 -16.08 -10.28
N LEU A 407 9.41 -15.24 -9.25
CA LEU A 407 8.29 -14.41 -8.80
C LEU A 407 8.14 -13.11 -9.61
N VAL A 408 9.04 -12.85 -10.55
CA VAL A 408 9.05 -11.68 -11.44
C VAL A 408 8.41 -11.99 -12.80
N GLN A 409 8.02 -13.24 -13.01
CA GLN A 409 7.38 -13.63 -14.27
C GLN A 409 5.94 -13.14 -14.28
N LEU A 410 5.59 -12.44 -15.37
CA LEU A 410 4.20 -12.14 -15.67
C LEU A 410 3.41 -13.45 -15.66
N SER A 411 2.25 -13.46 -15.03
CA SER A 411 1.32 -14.57 -15.22
C SER A 411 1.03 -14.72 -16.71
N ALA A 412 0.65 -15.92 -17.14
CA ALA A 412 0.31 -16.14 -18.55
C ALA A 412 -0.74 -15.12 -19.03
N THR A 413 -1.72 -14.79 -18.18
CA THR A 413 -2.73 -13.76 -18.40
C THR A 413 -2.14 -12.36 -18.57
N GLU A 414 -1.24 -11.95 -17.66
CA GLU A 414 -0.58 -10.64 -17.74
C GLU A 414 0.35 -10.53 -18.95
N ASN A 415 1.00 -11.63 -19.34
CA ASN A 415 1.84 -11.66 -20.53
C ASN A 415 1.02 -11.47 -21.80
N ILE A 416 -0.12 -12.14 -21.92
CA ILE A 416 -1.07 -11.96 -23.03
C ILE A 416 -1.55 -10.51 -23.07
N GLN A 417 -2.02 -9.96 -21.95
CA GLN A 417 -2.46 -8.56 -21.90
C GLN A 417 -1.38 -7.56 -22.30
N ARG A 418 -0.12 -7.83 -21.93
CA ARG A 418 1.02 -7.01 -22.35
C ARG A 418 1.22 -7.05 -23.86
N ILE A 419 1.13 -8.23 -24.47
CA ILE A 419 1.29 -8.42 -25.91
C ILE A 419 0.13 -7.73 -26.65
N GLU A 420 -1.11 -7.93 -26.19
CA GLU A 420 -2.29 -7.26 -26.73
C GLU A 420 -2.22 -5.74 -26.60
N GLY A 421 -1.76 -5.22 -25.46
CA GLY A 421 -1.53 -3.78 -25.29
C GLY A 421 -0.52 -3.21 -26.27
N LYS A 422 0.53 -3.98 -26.61
CA LYS A 422 1.51 -3.61 -27.63
C LYS A 422 0.91 -3.66 -29.03
N LEU A 423 0.09 -4.67 -29.36
CA LEU A 423 -0.62 -4.79 -30.65
C LEU A 423 -1.58 -3.61 -30.84
N MET A 424 -2.41 -3.30 -29.85
CA MET A 424 -3.31 -2.14 -29.92
C MET A 424 -2.57 -0.82 -30.09
N THR A 425 -1.38 -0.69 -29.46
CA THR A 425 -0.55 0.51 -29.62
C THR A 425 -0.01 0.58 -31.05
N ASN A 426 0.43 -0.55 -31.60
CA ASN A 426 0.92 -0.65 -32.96
C ASN A 426 -0.17 -0.28 -33.98
N GLU A 427 -1.40 -0.77 -33.82
CA GLU A 427 -2.55 -0.41 -34.68
C GLU A 427 -2.89 1.09 -34.62
N LYS A 428 -2.88 1.68 -33.41
CA LYS A 428 -3.09 3.13 -33.29
C LYS A 428 -2.00 3.95 -33.97
N ILE A 429 -0.77 3.46 -33.98
CA ILE A 429 0.33 4.11 -34.68
C ILE A 429 0.10 3.99 -36.20
N HIS A 430 -0.35 2.84 -36.72
CA HIS A 430 -0.72 2.70 -38.14
C HIS A 430 -1.82 3.71 -38.53
N LEU A 431 -2.93 3.76 -37.79
CA LEU A 431 -4.01 4.71 -38.05
C LEU A 431 -3.54 6.18 -37.96
N PHE A 432 -2.64 6.48 -37.07
CA PHE A 432 -2.07 7.82 -36.93
C PHE A 432 -1.15 8.17 -38.09
N LEU A 433 -0.33 7.22 -38.57
CA LEU A 433 0.54 7.37 -39.71
C LEU A 433 -0.28 7.57 -41.01
N ASP A 434 -1.34 6.78 -41.22
CA ASP A 434 -2.23 6.93 -42.34
C ASP A 434 -2.87 8.34 -42.36
N ASN A 435 -3.32 8.86 -41.22
CA ASN A 435 -3.87 10.22 -41.11
C ASN A 435 -2.82 11.33 -41.42
N LEU A 436 -1.56 11.11 -41.01
CA LEU A 436 -0.46 12.04 -41.32
C LEU A 436 -0.09 12.03 -42.78
N SER A 437 -0.12 10.85 -43.43
CA SER A 437 0.12 10.70 -44.88
C SER A 437 -1.00 11.34 -45.67
N GLU A 438 -2.28 11.12 -45.34
CA GLU A 438 -3.44 11.74 -46.00
C GLU A 438 -3.37 13.28 -45.94
N LYS A 439 -2.86 13.83 -44.81
CA LYS A 439 -2.68 15.28 -44.64
C LYS A 439 -1.39 15.82 -45.23
N LYS A 440 -0.58 14.98 -45.88
CA LYS A 440 0.75 15.34 -46.43
C LYS A 440 1.72 15.95 -45.42
N TYR A 441 1.62 15.55 -44.14
CA TYR A 441 2.53 16.02 -43.08
C TYR A 441 3.84 15.20 -43.03
N ILE A 442 3.88 14.05 -43.73
CA ILE A 442 5.06 13.18 -43.83
C ILE A 442 5.32 12.89 -45.29
N HIS A 443 6.60 12.84 -45.68
CA HIS A 443 7.03 12.44 -47.00
C HIS A 443 6.76 10.93 -47.26
N ASP A 444 6.32 10.54 -48.45
CA ASP A 444 5.87 9.17 -48.77
C ASP A 444 6.94 8.10 -48.50
N GLU A 445 8.22 8.37 -48.77
CA GLU A 445 9.32 7.44 -48.46
C GLU A 445 9.48 7.18 -46.98
N VAL A 446 9.39 8.24 -46.14
CA VAL A 446 9.47 8.14 -44.68
C VAL A 446 8.25 7.41 -44.13
N PHE A 447 7.05 7.71 -44.68
CA PHE A 447 5.82 7.03 -44.33
C PHE A 447 5.92 5.52 -44.57
N MET A 448 6.36 5.12 -45.76
CA MET A 448 6.51 3.70 -46.12
C MET A 448 7.53 2.99 -45.24
N SER A 449 8.71 3.59 -45.03
CA SER A 449 9.74 3.02 -44.15
C SER A 449 9.26 2.80 -42.70
N ILE A 450 8.53 3.77 -42.14
CA ILE A 450 7.98 3.64 -40.80
C ILE A 450 6.86 2.59 -40.79
N LYS A 451 5.95 2.60 -41.75
CA LYS A 451 4.84 1.66 -41.87
C LYS A 451 5.33 0.21 -41.98
N ASP A 452 6.36 -0.05 -42.77
CA ASP A 452 6.97 -1.37 -42.88
C ASP A 452 7.60 -1.85 -41.59
N SER A 453 8.32 -0.97 -40.89
CA SER A 453 8.94 -1.33 -39.61
C SER A 453 7.90 -1.70 -38.54
N TYR A 454 6.76 -1.01 -38.50
CA TYR A 454 5.65 -1.32 -37.62
C TYR A 454 4.86 -2.54 -38.08
N GLY A 455 4.81 -2.83 -39.40
CA GLY A 455 4.26 -4.05 -39.97
C GLY A 455 5.01 -5.31 -39.50
N VAL A 456 6.34 -5.32 -39.62
CA VAL A 456 7.21 -6.40 -39.11
C VAL A 456 7.04 -6.58 -37.62
N ARG A 457 6.91 -5.46 -36.88
CA ARG A 457 6.67 -5.51 -35.42
C ARG A 457 5.30 -6.10 -35.10
N LYS A 458 4.25 -5.83 -35.89
CA LYS A 458 2.92 -6.42 -35.74
C LYS A 458 2.98 -7.94 -35.88
N GLU A 459 3.59 -8.45 -36.96
CA GLU A 459 3.75 -9.89 -37.18
C GLU A 459 4.53 -10.58 -36.04
N SER A 460 5.61 -9.96 -35.57
CA SER A 460 6.38 -10.47 -34.43
C SER A 460 5.52 -10.57 -33.16
N LEU A 461 4.71 -9.54 -32.84
CA LEU A 461 3.82 -9.52 -31.70
C LEU A 461 2.68 -10.52 -31.81
N GLU A 462 2.11 -10.72 -33.00
CA GLU A 462 1.11 -11.75 -33.29
C GLU A 462 1.71 -13.15 -33.10
N GLY A 463 2.95 -13.36 -33.53
CA GLY A 463 3.68 -14.61 -33.29
C GLY A 463 3.97 -14.86 -31.79
N GLU A 464 4.27 -13.79 -31.00
CA GLU A 464 4.39 -13.89 -29.54
C GLU A 464 3.05 -14.22 -28.87
N LEU A 465 1.96 -13.58 -29.32
CA LEU A 465 0.60 -13.82 -28.82
C LEU A 465 0.18 -15.26 -29.07
N ASN A 466 0.41 -15.75 -30.30
CA ASN A 466 0.09 -17.10 -30.70
C ASN A 466 0.81 -18.15 -29.87
N ARG A 467 2.11 -17.94 -29.60
CA ARG A 467 2.89 -18.83 -28.73
C ARG A 467 2.38 -18.79 -27.28
N ALA A 468 2.06 -17.61 -26.76
CA ALA A 468 1.55 -17.45 -25.40
C ALA A 468 0.18 -18.12 -25.22
N LEU A 469 -0.71 -17.96 -26.21
CA LEU A 469 -2.03 -18.62 -26.25
C LEU A 469 -1.91 -20.14 -26.39
N LYS A 470 -1.03 -20.62 -27.29
CA LYS A 470 -0.81 -22.07 -27.49
C LYS A 470 -0.28 -22.74 -26.22
N ASN A 471 0.57 -22.08 -25.47
CA ASN A 471 1.06 -22.57 -24.18
C ASN A 471 -0.04 -22.63 -23.10
N LEU A 472 -1.06 -21.77 -23.20
CA LEU A 472 -2.24 -21.79 -22.35
C LEU A 472 -3.27 -22.84 -22.77
N LEU A 473 -3.48 -23.01 -24.11
CA LEU A 473 -4.46 -23.93 -24.69
C LEU A 473 -4.21 -25.41 -24.36
N GLY A 474 -2.96 -25.77 -24.00
CA GLY A 474 -2.63 -27.13 -23.61
C GLY A 474 -3.19 -27.57 -22.25
N ASN A 475 -3.71 -26.65 -21.41
CA ASN A 475 -3.89 -26.96 -19.99
C ASN A 475 -5.30 -26.85 -19.40
N ASP A 476 -6.19 -25.94 -19.79
CA ASP A 476 -7.57 -25.91 -19.23
C ASP A 476 -8.48 -24.88 -19.93
N LYS A 477 -9.66 -25.31 -20.39
CA LYS A 477 -10.72 -24.43 -20.93
C LYS A 477 -11.16 -23.34 -19.95
N ARG A 478 -11.07 -23.59 -18.65
CA ARG A 478 -11.40 -22.61 -17.60
C ARG A 478 -10.41 -21.46 -17.54
N GLU A 479 -9.12 -21.72 -17.73
CA GLU A 479 -8.10 -20.67 -17.76
C GLU A 479 -8.27 -19.77 -19.00
N ILE A 480 -8.67 -20.33 -20.13
CA ILE A 480 -8.96 -19.56 -21.37
C ILE A 480 -10.17 -18.64 -21.12
N GLU A 481 -11.26 -19.16 -20.55
CA GLU A 481 -12.45 -18.36 -20.24
C GLU A 481 -12.10 -17.22 -19.26
N LYS A 482 -11.24 -17.49 -18.29
CA LYS A 482 -10.75 -16.50 -17.33
C LYS A 482 -9.95 -15.38 -18.02
N VAL A 483 -9.02 -15.74 -18.92
CA VAL A 483 -8.21 -14.78 -19.69
C VAL A 483 -9.10 -13.89 -20.55
N LEU A 484 -9.98 -14.49 -21.36
CA LEU A 484 -10.87 -13.76 -22.25
C LEU A 484 -11.88 -12.89 -21.47
N THR A 485 -12.36 -13.36 -20.32
CA THR A 485 -13.22 -12.53 -19.46
C THR A 485 -12.46 -11.35 -18.88
N HIS A 486 -11.20 -11.55 -18.47
CA HIS A 486 -10.36 -10.45 -17.97
C HIS A 486 -10.11 -9.41 -19.08
N PHE A 487 -9.91 -9.86 -20.32
CA PHE A 487 -9.79 -8.98 -21.47
C PHE A 487 -11.07 -8.16 -21.71
N ALA A 488 -12.24 -8.79 -21.69
CA ALA A 488 -13.52 -8.10 -21.81
C ALA A 488 -13.72 -7.02 -20.72
N LEU A 489 -13.34 -7.32 -19.47
CA LEU A 489 -13.36 -6.34 -18.36
C LEU A 489 -12.37 -5.19 -18.58
N GLY A 490 -11.23 -5.47 -19.22
CA GLY A 490 -10.25 -4.45 -19.63
C GLY A 490 -10.82 -3.47 -20.66
N ILE A 491 -11.59 -3.95 -21.64
CA ILE A 491 -12.29 -3.11 -22.63
C ILE A 491 -13.35 -2.24 -21.95
N GLU A 492 -14.15 -2.82 -21.02
CA GLU A 492 -15.10 -2.03 -20.22
C GLU A 492 -14.41 -0.91 -19.44
N LEU A 493 -13.30 -1.22 -18.77
CA LEU A 493 -12.51 -0.26 -18.00
C LEU A 493 -12.06 0.92 -18.87
N LYS A 494 -11.53 0.63 -20.07
CA LYS A 494 -11.12 1.65 -21.05
C LYS A 494 -12.29 2.51 -21.49
N SER A 495 -13.44 1.89 -21.76
CA SER A 495 -14.65 2.58 -22.20
C SER A 495 -15.15 3.56 -21.14
N TYR A 496 -15.19 3.15 -19.87
CA TYR A 496 -15.58 4.05 -18.77
C TYR A 496 -14.57 5.17 -18.54
N THR A 497 -13.27 4.87 -18.65
CA THR A 497 -12.21 5.88 -18.53
C THR A 497 -12.31 6.92 -19.67
N ARG A 498 -12.63 6.49 -20.89
CA ARG A 498 -12.88 7.39 -22.03
C ARG A 498 -14.06 8.31 -21.78
N LEU A 499 -15.21 7.75 -21.35
CA LEU A 499 -16.42 8.52 -21.06
C LEU A 499 -16.19 9.56 -19.95
N TYR A 500 -15.40 9.20 -18.94
CA TYR A 500 -15.01 10.13 -17.87
C TYR A 500 -14.11 11.27 -18.38
N ARG A 501 -13.09 10.95 -19.19
CA ARG A 501 -12.21 11.97 -19.80
C ARG A 501 -12.96 12.95 -20.70
N LEU A 502 -13.98 12.46 -21.39
CA LEU A 502 -14.87 13.28 -22.24
C LEU A 502 -15.93 14.04 -21.41
N LYS A 503 -15.89 13.94 -20.08
CA LYS A 503 -16.87 14.55 -19.16
C LYS A 503 -18.33 14.10 -19.40
N GLU A 504 -18.53 12.96 -20.04
CA GLU A 504 -19.84 12.38 -20.32
C GLU A 504 -20.47 11.67 -19.11
N ILE A 505 -19.67 11.33 -18.13
CA ILE A 505 -20.09 10.78 -16.84
C ILE A 505 -19.44 11.52 -15.68
N SER A 506 -20.20 11.64 -14.59
CA SER A 506 -19.67 12.24 -13.36
C SER A 506 -18.60 11.36 -12.71
N GLU A 507 -17.70 11.97 -11.97
CA GLU A 507 -16.63 11.26 -11.25
C GLU A 507 -17.20 10.21 -10.27
N SER A 508 -18.24 10.54 -9.55
CA SER A 508 -18.93 9.60 -8.66
C SER A 508 -19.41 8.36 -9.42
N ARG A 509 -19.96 8.55 -10.64
CA ARG A 509 -20.41 7.44 -11.48
C ARG A 509 -19.25 6.62 -12.04
N TYR A 510 -18.19 7.27 -12.47
CA TYR A 510 -16.96 6.63 -12.90
C TYR A 510 -16.40 5.70 -11.80
N ASN A 511 -16.27 6.21 -10.59
CA ASN A 511 -15.74 5.43 -9.46
C ASN A 511 -16.59 4.20 -9.14
N ILE A 512 -17.92 4.29 -9.20
CA ILE A 512 -18.82 3.15 -9.01
C ILE A 512 -18.65 2.10 -10.11
N LEU A 513 -18.55 2.51 -11.37
CA LEU A 513 -18.34 1.60 -12.51
C LEU A 513 -16.98 0.91 -12.44
N ILE A 514 -15.90 1.63 -12.14
CA ILE A 514 -14.56 1.08 -11.96
C ILE A 514 -14.53 0.08 -10.81
N GLU A 515 -15.14 0.41 -9.69
CA GLU A 515 -15.22 -0.51 -8.54
C GLU A 515 -15.96 -1.80 -8.88
N SER A 516 -17.01 -1.71 -9.70
CA SER A 516 -17.72 -2.89 -10.21
C SER A 516 -16.79 -3.80 -11.03
N ILE A 517 -15.97 -3.22 -11.92
CA ILE A 517 -14.99 -3.96 -12.72
C ILE A 517 -13.93 -4.60 -11.82
N LEU A 518 -13.33 -3.83 -10.91
CA LEU A 518 -12.31 -4.34 -10.01
C LEU A 518 -12.80 -5.52 -9.15
N ARG A 519 -14.06 -5.46 -8.69
CA ARG A 519 -14.67 -6.58 -7.97
C ARG A 519 -14.85 -7.82 -8.84
N GLN A 520 -15.14 -7.66 -10.13
CA GLN A 520 -15.24 -8.79 -11.06
C GLN A 520 -13.87 -9.40 -11.31
N ILE A 521 -12.83 -8.57 -11.48
CA ILE A 521 -11.43 -9.04 -11.61
C ILE A 521 -11.02 -9.82 -10.35
N ASP A 522 -11.29 -9.30 -9.15
CA ASP A 522 -10.98 -10.00 -7.89
C ASP A 522 -11.68 -11.36 -7.77
N ARG A 523 -12.90 -11.50 -8.32
CA ARG A 523 -13.61 -12.79 -8.34
C ARG A 523 -12.98 -13.76 -9.31
N LEU A 524 -12.57 -13.30 -10.49
CA LEU A 524 -11.86 -14.11 -11.47
C LEU A 524 -10.54 -14.65 -10.90
N GLU A 525 -9.79 -13.82 -10.15
CA GLU A 525 -8.57 -14.26 -9.46
C GLU A 525 -8.84 -15.37 -8.43
N LYS A 526 -10.04 -15.40 -7.85
CA LYS A 526 -10.51 -16.47 -6.95
C LYS A 526 -11.14 -17.67 -7.65
N ASN A 527 -10.97 -17.80 -8.97
CA ASN A 527 -11.57 -18.85 -9.81
C ASN A 527 -13.11 -18.92 -9.78
N ILE A 528 -13.77 -17.79 -9.44
CA ILE A 528 -15.23 -17.65 -9.54
C ILE A 528 -15.55 -17.16 -10.96
N LEU A 529 -16.08 -18.06 -11.79
CA LEU A 529 -16.39 -17.75 -13.19
C LEU A 529 -17.63 -16.82 -13.32
N PRO A 530 -17.76 -16.11 -14.45
CA PRO A 530 -18.75 -15.06 -14.67
C PRO A 530 -20.22 -15.51 -14.73
N GLU A 531 -20.53 -16.78 -14.81
CA GLU A 531 -21.93 -17.25 -14.76
C GLU A 531 -22.63 -16.86 -13.45
N GLU A 532 -21.86 -16.72 -12.39
CA GLU A 532 -22.29 -16.23 -11.08
C GLU A 532 -22.26 -14.68 -10.99
N MET A 533 -21.73 -14.00 -12.02
CA MET A 533 -21.64 -12.54 -12.06
C MET A 533 -22.92 -11.95 -12.69
N ALA A 534 -23.98 -11.84 -11.92
CA ALA A 534 -25.17 -11.13 -12.35
C ALA A 534 -24.84 -9.68 -12.77
N PHE A 535 -25.44 -9.23 -13.87
CA PHE A 535 -25.48 -7.80 -14.22
C PHE A 535 -26.01 -7.03 -13.01
N ASN A 536 -25.13 -6.40 -12.25
CA ASN A 536 -25.49 -5.80 -10.96
C ASN A 536 -26.30 -4.51 -11.18
N ILE A 537 -27.61 -4.65 -11.32
CA ILE A 537 -28.60 -3.57 -11.35
C ILE A 537 -28.57 -2.77 -10.02
N HIS A 538 -28.09 -3.37 -8.94
CA HIS A 538 -28.05 -2.79 -7.59
C HIS A 538 -27.17 -1.53 -7.43
N TYR A 539 -26.31 -1.22 -8.41
CA TYR A 539 -25.51 0.02 -8.40
C TYR A 539 -26.18 1.23 -9.05
N ALA A 540 -27.34 1.05 -9.64
CA ALA A 540 -28.11 2.19 -10.13
C ALA A 540 -28.77 2.91 -8.93
N PRO A 541 -28.68 4.24 -8.82
CA PRO A 541 -29.26 4.97 -7.69
C PRO A 541 -30.78 4.82 -7.64
N ASN A 542 -31.31 4.60 -6.44
CA ASN A 542 -32.76 4.56 -6.25
C ASN A 542 -33.36 5.96 -6.42
N ILE A 543 -34.35 6.08 -7.31
CA ILE A 543 -35.09 7.31 -7.52
C ILE A 543 -36.21 7.36 -6.47
N PRO A 544 -36.33 8.44 -5.67
CA PRO A 544 -37.43 8.58 -4.72
C PRO A 544 -38.77 8.65 -5.45
N THR A 545 -39.71 7.77 -5.12
CA THR A 545 -41.01 7.64 -5.80
C THR A 545 -42.17 8.38 -5.10
N GLY A 546 -41.93 9.02 -3.94
CA GLY A 546 -43.01 9.71 -3.17
C GLY A 546 -43.47 11.05 -3.78
N LYS A 547 -44.76 11.42 -3.59
CA LYS A 547 -45.30 12.75 -3.95
C LYS A 547 -44.54 13.84 -3.19
N LEU A 548 -44.09 14.86 -3.93
CA LEU A 548 -43.32 16.00 -3.39
C LEU A 548 -44.33 17.01 -2.78
N LYS A 549 -44.53 16.99 -1.46
CA LYS A 549 -45.34 17.95 -0.73
C LYS A 549 -44.54 18.63 0.39
N GLY A 550 -44.79 19.92 0.65
CA GLY A 550 -44.25 20.70 1.75
C GLY A 550 -43.01 21.52 1.42
N PHE A 551 -42.49 22.27 2.42
CA PHE A 551 -41.34 23.18 2.35
C PHE A 551 -40.09 22.57 1.69
N TRP A 552 -39.88 21.27 1.82
CA TRP A 552 -38.72 20.55 1.26
C TRP A 552 -38.93 20.06 -0.19
N ALA A 553 -40.05 20.35 -0.82
CA ALA A 553 -40.38 19.92 -2.18
C ALA A 553 -39.30 20.33 -3.23
N PRO A 554 -38.78 21.59 -3.24
CA PRO A 554 -37.78 22.00 -4.20
C PRO A 554 -36.49 21.19 -4.06
N PHE A 555 -36.00 20.97 -2.82
CA PHE A 555 -34.81 20.18 -2.56
C PHE A 555 -34.97 18.70 -2.97
N LYS A 556 -36.13 18.12 -2.70
CA LYS A 556 -36.46 16.76 -3.13
C LYS A 556 -36.52 16.64 -4.66
N LYS A 557 -37.02 17.69 -5.35
CA LYS A 557 -37.04 17.75 -6.82
C LYS A 557 -35.61 17.72 -7.38
N ILE A 558 -34.70 18.56 -6.90
CA ILE A 558 -33.28 18.59 -7.31
C ILE A 558 -32.60 17.25 -7.08
N ILE A 559 -32.82 16.63 -5.90
CA ILE A 559 -32.26 15.31 -5.60
C ILE A 559 -32.79 14.24 -6.56
N ARG A 560 -34.06 14.30 -6.91
CA ARG A 560 -34.72 13.38 -7.85
C ARG A 560 -34.13 13.53 -9.25
N GLU A 561 -34.02 14.76 -9.76
CA GLU A 561 -33.43 15.05 -11.08
C GLU A 561 -31.97 14.59 -11.16
N LYS A 562 -31.16 14.89 -10.14
CA LYS A 562 -29.80 14.41 -10.06
C LYS A 562 -29.72 12.88 -10.11
N LYS A 563 -30.57 12.17 -9.38
CA LYS A 563 -30.60 10.70 -9.38
C LYS A 563 -31.08 10.11 -10.70
N ILE A 564 -32.01 10.77 -11.41
CA ILE A 564 -32.45 10.38 -12.76
C ILE A 564 -31.25 10.48 -13.72
N LEU A 565 -30.56 11.62 -13.74
CA LEU A 565 -29.38 11.83 -14.58
C LEU A 565 -28.27 10.81 -14.28
N GLU A 566 -27.98 10.55 -13.02
CA GLU A 566 -27.00 9.56 -12.60
C GLU A 566 -27.38 8.13 -13.07
N ARG A 567 -28.68 7.80 -13.04
CA ARG A 567 -29.19 6.51 -13.50
C ARG A 567 -29.11 6.38 -15.02
N TYR A 568 -29.41 7.46 -15.73
CA TYR A 568 -29.24 7.55 -17.18
C TYR A 568 -27.78 7.37 -17.58
N GLN A 569 -26.85 8.11 -16.97
CA GLN A 569 -25.41 7.98 -17.20
C GLN A 569 -24.93 6.55 -16.92
N HIS A 570 -25.43 5.90 -15.88
CA HIS A 570 -25.07 4.52 -15.55
C HIS A 570 -25.44 3.54 -16.67
N TYR A 571 -26.68 3.55 -17.14
CA TYR A 571 -27.10 2.61 -18.17
C TYR A 571 -26.52 2.95 -19.55
N ARG A 572 -26.37 4.24 -19.87
CA ARG A 572 -25.72 4.69 -21.10
C ARG A 572 -24.27 4.21 -21.15
N SER A 573 -23.53 4.38 -20.09
CA SER A 573 -22.13 3.94 -19.99
C SER A 573 -22.01 2.42 -20.15
N ARG A 574 -22.89 1.67 -19.50
CA ARG A 574 -22.92 0.20 -19.65
C ARG A 574 -23.28 -0.24 -21.04
N ARG A 575 -24.21 0.41 -21.71
CA ARG A 575 -24.56 0.14 -23.10
C ARG A 575 -23.38 0.36 -24.03
N ILE A 576 -22.68 1.48 -23.90
CA ILE A 576 -21.50 1.82 -24.71
C ILE A 576 -20.37 0.81 -24.47
N ALA A 577 -20.06 0.52 -23.21
CA ALA A 577 -18.97 -0.39 -22.87
C ALA A 577 -19.25 -1.83 -23.34
N SER A 578 -20.48 -2.35 -23.12
CA SER A 578 -20.84 -3.68 -23.59
C SER A 578 -20.84 -3.77 -25.13
N TRP A 579 -21.25 -2.72 -25.83
CA TRP A 579 -21.17 -2.66 -27.28
C TRP A 579 -19.71 -2.71 -27.77
N GLN A 580 -18.82 -1.96 -27.14
CA GLN A 580 -17.39 -2.00 -27.50
C GLN A 580 -16.80 -3.40 -27.29
N VAL A 581 -17.14 -4.08 -26.21
CA VAL A 581 -16.72 -5.48 -25.98
C VAL A 581 -17.24 -6.40 -27.11
N ILE A 582 -18.50 -6.24 -27.51
CA ILE A 582 -19.10 -7.03 -28.59
C ILE A 582 -18.32 -6.82 -29.90
N LEU A 583 -18.05 -5.56 -30.27
CA LEU A 583 -17.30 -5.23 -31.50
C LEU A 583 -15.88 -5.82 -31.48
N ASP A 584 -15.16 -5.62 -30.37
CA ASP A 584 -13.78 -6.11 -30.25
C ASP A 584 -13.73 -7.65 -30.26
N PHE A 585 -14.71 -8.35 -29.65
CA PHE A 585 -14.78 -9.81 -29.68
C PHE A 585 -15.26 -10.38 -31.03
N GLN A 586 -16.11 -9.68 -31.78
CA GLN A 586 -16.49 -10.04 -33.15
C GLN A 586 -15.30 -9.90 -34.09
N ALA A 587 -14.49 -8.85 -33.91
CA ALA A 587 -13.24 -8.70 -34.68
C ALA A 587 -12.27 -9.85 -34.37
N LEU A 588 -12.10 -10.23 -33.13
CA LEU A 588 -11.30 -11.38 -32.72
C LEU A 588 -11.80 -12.71 -33.34
N GLU A 589 -13.11 -12.90 -33.43
CA GLU A 589 -13.69 -14.11 -34.04
C GLU A 589 -13.40 -14.20 -35.54
N VAL A 590 -13.38 -13.06 -36.26
CA VAL A 590 -13.13 -12.98 -37.70
C VAL A 590 -11.63 -13.09 -38.03
N GLU A 591 -10.78 -12.36 -37.31
CA GLU A 591 -9.34 -12.28 -37.60
C GLU A 591 -8.55 -13.50 -37.11
N HIS A 592 -9.00 -14.13 -36.02
CA HIS A 592 -8.25 -15.19 -35.34
C HIS A 592 -9.04 -16.50 -35.21
N LYS A 593 -9.53 -17.07 -36.33
CA LYS A 593 -10.18 -18.40 -36.37
C LYS A 593 -9.39 -19.55 -35.70
N ILE A 594 -8.17 -19.30 -35.23
CA ILE A 594 -7.22 -20.32 -34.79
C ILE A 594 -7.07 -20.35 -33.23
N PHE A 595 -7.52 -19.35 -32.48
CA PHE A 595 -6.94 -19.10 -31.14
C PHE A 595 -7.84 -19.27 -29.91
N ALA A 596 -9.14 -19.30 -30.04
CA ALA A 596 -10.01 -19.57 -28.92
C ALA A 596 -11.06 -20.62 -29.31
N ASP A 597 -11.41 -21.47 -28.37
CA ASP A 597 -12.58 -22.33 -28.51
C ASP A 597 -13.78 -21.41 -28.80
N ALA A 598 -14.29 -21.48 -30.03
CA ALA A 598 -15.39 -20.64 -30.51
C ALA A 598 -16.57 -20.64 -29.53
N THR A 599 -16.74 -21.71 -28.75
CA THR A 599 -17.77 -21.83 -27.74
C THR A 599 -17.57 -20.84 -26.59
N ILE A 600 -16.32 -20.54 -26.21
CA ILE A 600 -16.01 -19.60 -25.12
C ILE A 600 -16.23 -18.15 -25.58
N ILE A 601 -15.81 -17.81 -26.81
CA ILE A 601 -16.07 -16.49 -27.41
C ILE A 601 -17.57 -16.25 -27.51
N GLN A 602 -18.33 -17.21 -28.04
CA GLN A 602 -19.78 -17.13 -28.15
C GLN A 602 -20.45 -17.00 -26.77
N LYS A 603 -19.93 -17.65 -25.75
CA LYS A 603 -20.42 -17.50 -24.36
C LYS A 603 -20.24 -16.09 -23.84
N ILE A 604 -19.09 -15.46 -24.08
CA ILE A 604 -18.80 -14.07 -23.71
C ILE A 604 -19.67 -13.11 -24.52
N LEU A 605 -19.74 -13.26 -25.82
CA LEU A 605 -20.59 -12.46 -26.70
C LEU A 605 -22.07 -12.52 -26.28
N LYS A 606 -22.61 -13.70 -26.01
CA LYS A 606 -23.99 -13.88 -25.52
C LYS A 606 -24.23 -13.11 -24.23
N ARG A 607 -23.29 -13.14 -23.30
CA ARG A 607 -23.36 -12.41 -22.02
C ARG A 607 -23.40 -10.91 -22.25
N TYR A 608 -22.47 -10.36 -23.02
CA TYR A 608 -22.39 -8.93 -23.27
C TYR A 608 -23.55 -8.40 -24.12
N THR A 609 -24.05 -9.20 -25.07
CA THR A 609 -25.29 -8.89 -25.81
C THR A 609 -26.49 -8.83 -24.86
N GLY A 610 -26.60 -9.77 -23.92
CA GLY A 610 -27.65 -9.72 -22.89
C GLY A 610 -27.56 -8.44 -22.02
N TRP A 611 -26.35 -8.06 -21.62
CA TRP A 611 -26.13 -6.82 -20.86
C TRP A 611 -26.42 -5.55 -21.67
N HIS A 612 -26.03 -5.52 -22.94
CA HIS A 612 -26.31 -4.43 -23.87
C HIS A 612 -27.83 -4.22 -24.02
N ASN A 613 -28.57 -5.28 -24.31
CA ASN A 613 -30.03 -5.25 -24.50
C ASN A 613 -30.75 -4.83 -23.20
N LEU A 614 -30.30 -5.31 -22.05
CA LEU A 614 -30.86 -4.90 -20.77
C LEU A 614 -30.62 -3.42 -20.47
N ALA A 615 -29.40 -2.92 -20.74
CA ALA A 615 -29.08 -1.51 -20.57
C ALA A 615 -29.92 -0.63 -21.51
N GLN A 616 -30.11 -1.07 -22.77
CA GLN A 616 -30.94 -0.38 -23.75
C GLN A 616 -32.41 -0.32 -23.32
N LYS A 617 -33.00 -1.43 -22.84
CA LYS A 617 -34.39 -1.45 -22.31
C LYS A 617 -34.54 -0.49 -21.13
N LYS A 618 -33.55 -0.46 -20.21
CA LYS A 618 -33.61 0.45 -19.04
C LYS A 618 -33.46 1.91 -19.44
N LEU A 619 -32.68 2.23 -20.46
CA LEU A 619 -32.55 3.58 -21.02
C LEU A 619 -33.88 4.03 -21.66
N ALA A 620 -34.47 3.20 -22.53
CA ALA A 620 -35.76 3.50 -23.16
C ALA A 620 -36.88 3.73 -22.11
N HIS A 621 -36.89 2.89 -21.05
CA HIS A 621 -37.85 3.10 -19.96
C HIS A 621 -37.65 4.43 -19.23
N LEU A 622 -36.39 4.83 -18.96
CA LEU A 622 -36.07 6.12 -18.34
C LEU A 622 -36.46 7.29 -19.26
N GLN A 623 -36.16 7.21 -20.56
CA GLN A 623 -36.51 8.23 -21.53
C GLN A 623 -38.04 8.41 -21.60
N ASN A 624 -38.82 7.32 -21.71
CA ASN A 624 -40.28 7.39 -21.77
C ASN A 624 -40.91 7.89 -20.45
N GLN A 625 -40.27 7.63 -19.30
CA GLN A 625 -40.79 8.01 -17.99
C GLN A 625 -40.45 9.45 -17.59
N TYR A 626 -39.33 9.99 -18.15
CA TYR A 626 -38.74 11.27 -17.72
C TYR A 626 -38.23 12.10 -18.91
N SER A 627 -38.95 12.06 -20.06
CA SER A 627 -38.60 12.79 -21.28
C SER A 627 -38.31 14.28 -21.04
N ASP A 628 -39.08 14.91 -20.15
CA ASP A 628 -38.96 16.34 -19.85
C ASP A 628 -37.77 16.69 -18.93
N ASN A 629 -37.02 15.70 -18.43
CA ASN A 629 -35.93 15.88 -17.47
C ASN A 629 -34.58 15.27 -17.94
N LEU A 630 -34.51 14.69 -19.12
CA LEU A 630 -33.35 14.10 -19.78
C LEU A 630 -32.95 14.82 -21.05
#